data_84d78d91eaacdd782fc9680baec9b61b
#
_entry.id   84d78d91eaacdd782fc9680baec9b61b
#
_cell.length_a   1.000
_cell.length_b   1.000
_cell.length_c   1.000
_cell.angle_alpha   90.00
_cell.angle_beta   90.00
_cell.angle_gamma   90.00
#
_symmetry.space_group_name_H-M   'P 1'
#
loop_
_entity.id
_entity.type
_entity.pdbx_description
1 polymer ?
#
loop_
_entity_poly.entity_id
_entity_poly.type
_entity_poly.pdbx_seq_one_letter_code
_entity_poly.pdbx_strand_id
1 'polypeptide(L)'
;MISVPTGVRVWLATGHTDMRKGFASLSLQVQEVLRRDPLCGHLFCFRGRRGNLLKVIWHDGQGACLFTKRLERGRFLWPSPADDVVTISSAQLGYLLSGIDWRHPQETWRPTSVG
;
A
#
# COMPACT_ATOMS: atom_id res chain seq x y z
N MET A 1 -6.95 -8.30 -8.42
CA MET A 1 -6.07 -7.13 -8.40
C MET A 1 -6.90 -5.87 -8.19
N ILE A 2 -6.36 -4.92 -7.45
CA ILE A 2 -7.08 -3.68 -7.18
C ILE A 2 -7.02 -2.78 -8.40
N SER A 3 -8.17 -2.27 -8.83
CA SER A 3 -8.24 -1.27 -9.88
C SER A 3 -8.25 0.12 -9.25
N VAL A 4 -7.31 0.98 -9.66
CA VAL A 4 -7.17 2.32 -9.10
C VAL A 4 -7.61 3.34 -10.15
N PRO A 5 -8.72 4.06 -9.92
CA PRO A 5 -9.15 5.09 -10.86
C PRO A 5 -8.15 6.23 -10.96
N THR A 6 -8.19 6.94 -12.08
CA THR A 6 -7.37 8.13 -12.29
C THR A 6 -7.66 9.17 -11.20
N GLY A 7 -6.61 9.78 -10.67
CA GLY A 7 -6.74 10.81 -9.63
C GLY A 7 -6.84 10.27 -8.21
N VAL A 8 -6.99 8.97 -8.04
CA VAL A 8 -6.98 8.35 -6.72
C VAL A 8 -5.54 8.15 -6.26
N ARG A 9 -5.26 8.56 -5.04
CA ARG A 9 -3.93 8.41 -4.45
C ARG A 9 -3.83 7.13 -3.66
N VAL A 10 -2.62 6.60 -3.57
CA VAL A 10 -2.31 5.43 -2.77
C VAL A 10 -1.34 5.85 -1.67
N TRP A 11 -1.75 5.64 -0.43
CA TRP A 11 -0.99 6.05 0.75
C TRP A 11 -0.41 4.83 1.44
N LEU A 12 0.85 4.90 1.85
CA LEU A 12 1.50 3.87 2.64
C LEU A 12 1.69 4.37 4.06
N ALA A 13 1.09 3.69 5.03
CA ALA A 13 1.34 3.96 6.43
C ALA A 13 2.73 3.42 6.79
N THR A 14 3.63 4.29 7.21
CA THR A 14 5.00 3.90 7.52
C THR A 14 5.06 3.05 8.78
N GLY A 15 6.13 2.28 8.92
CA GLY A 15 6.24 1.32 10.01
C GLY A 15 5.37 0.09 9.80
N HIS A 16 5.09 -0.62 10.87
CA HIS A 16 4.22 -1.80 10.79
C HIS A 16 2.91 -1.57 11.53
N THR A 17 1.90 -2.32 11.13
CA THR A 17 0.56 -2.26 11.70
C THR A 17 0.14 -3.65 12.15
N ASP A 18 -0.68 -3.73 13.17
CA ASP A 18 -1.28 -4.98 13.62
C ASP A 18 -2.23 -5.51 12.54
N MET A 19 -1.85 -6.62 11.93
CA MET A 19 -2.59 -7.19 10.81
C MET A 19 -3.89 -7.90 11.22
N ARG A 20 -4.20 -7.94 12.50
CA ARG A 20 -5.49 -8.44 12.97
C ARG A 20 -6.60 -7.39 12.78
N LYS A 21 -6.24 -6.13 12.55
CA LYS A 21 -7.21 -5.06 12.35
C LYS A 21 -7.99 -5.27 11.06
N GLY A 22 -9.29 -5.03 11.14
CA GLY A 22 -10.17 -4.99 9.99
C GLY A 22 -10.38 -3.56 9.51
N PHE A 23 -11.36 -3.38 8.63
CA PHE A 23 -11.61 -2.09 8.00
C PHE A 23 -11.85 -0.98 9.04
N ALA A 24 -12.71 -1.22 10.02
CA ALA A 24 -13.06 -0.19 11.00
C ALA A 24 -11.84 0.29 11.78
N SER A 25 -11.03 -0.63 12.28
CA SER A 25 -9.83 -0.27 13.05
C SER A 25 -8.77 0.40 12.19
N LEU A 26 -8.61 -0.05 10.96
CA LEU A 26 -7.67 0.58 10.03
C LEU A 26 -8.15 1.96 9.61
N SER A 27 -9.46 2.15 9.43
CA SER A 27 -10.04 3.46 9.16
C SER A 27 -9.77 4.44 10.30
N LEU A 28 -9.89 3.98 11.53
CA LEU A 28 -9.57 4.80 12.68
C LEU A 28 -8.09 5.21 12.68
N GLN A 29 -7.22 4.29 12.32
CA GLN A 29 -5.79 4.58 12.19
C GLN A 29 -5.53 5.62 11.09
N VAL A 30 -6.24 5.56 9.97
CA VAL A 30 -6.15 6.57 8.92
C VAL A 30 -6.51 7.95 9.48
N GLN A 31 -7.59 8.05 10.22
CA GLN A 31 -8.02 9.32 10.80
C GLN A 31 -7.03 9.85 11.84
N GLU A 32 -6.63 9.02 12.78
CA GLU A 32 -5.85 9.45 13.93
C GLU A 32 -4.37 9.61 13.62
N VAL A 33 -3.80 8.72 12.83
CA VAL A 33 -2.36 8.69 12.57
C VAL A 33 -2.02 9.41 11.27
N LEU A 34 -2.73 9.09 10.19
CA LEU A 34 -2.45 9.67 8.88
C LEU A 34 -3.15 11.00 8.68
N ARG A 35 -4.10 11.34 9.53
CA ARG A 35 -4.87 12.60 9.45
C ARG A 35 -5.58 12.73 8.11
N ARG A 36 -6.13 11.64 7.60
CA ARG A 36 -6.86 11.59 6.34
C ARG A 36 -8.26 11.05 6.58
N ASP A 37 -9.12 11.26 5.59
CA ASP A 37 -10.48 10.73 5.60
C ASP A 37 -10.46 9.34 4.95
N PRO A 38 -10.75 8.26 5.70
CA PRO A 38 -10.75 6.91 5.12
C PRO A 38 -11.84 6.68 4.09
N LEU A 39 -12.82 7.57 4.01
CA LEU A 39 -13.95 7.44 3.09
C LEU A 39 -13.78 8.31 1.83
N CYS A 40 -12.62 8.93 1.65
CA CYS A 40 -12.41 9.86 0.53
C CYS A 40 -12.19 9.17 -0.82
N GLY A 41 -12.16 7.85 -0.86
CA GLY A 41 -11.92 7.10 -2.10
C GLY A 41 -10.46 6.78 -2.38
N HIS A 42 -9.54 7.34 -1.62
CA HIS A 42 -8.12 6.98 -1.74
C HIS A 42 -7.85 5.63 -1.11
N LEU A 43 -6.75 4.99 -1.53
CA LEU A 43 -6.32 3.72 -0.98
C LEU A 43 -5.32 3.94 0.14
N PHE A 44 -5.44 3.15 1.19
CA PHE A 44 -4.52 3.20 2.33
C PHE A 44 -3.95 1.81 2.58
N CYS A 45 -2.63 1.70 2.53
CA CYS A 45 -1.91 0.43 2.62
C CYS A 45 -1.18 0.31 3.94
N PHE A 46 -1.23 -0.88 4.52
CA PHE A 46 -0.62 -1.20 5.81
C PHE A 46 0.14 -2.51 5.70
N ARG A 47 1.29 -2.60 6.32
CA ARG A 47 2.12 -3.79 6.32
C ARG A 47 2.33 -4.29 7.73
N GLY A 48 2.30 -5.60 7.90
CA GLY A 48 2.55 -6.24 9.17
C GLY A 48 4.04 -6.29 9.54
N ARG A 49 4.30 -6.66 10.80
CA ARG A 49 5.67 -6.68 11.34
C ARG A 49 6.59 -7.60 10.54
N ARG A 50 6.11 -8.77 10.13
CA ARG A 50 6.93 -9.73 9.39
C ARG A 50 7.21 -9.30 7.96
N GLY A 51 6.46 -8.32 7.46
CA GLY A 51 6.67 -7.76 6.15
C GLY A 51 6.09 -8.56 4.99
N ASN A 52 5.48 -9.70 5.24
CA ASN A 52 4.89 -10.53 4.19
C ASN A 52 3.38 -10.47 4.10
N LEU A 53 2.74 -9.69 4.97
CA LEU A 53 1.29 -9.51 4.98
C LEU A 53 0.96 -8.03 4.81
N LEU A 54 0.07 -7.74 3.88
CA LEU A 54 -0.32 -6.37 3.54
C LEU A 54 -1.83 -6.29 3.49
N LYS A 55 -2.37 -5.19 3.98
CA LYS A 55 -3.79 -4.86 3.86
C LYS A 55 -3.95 -3.51 3.21
N VAL A 56 -4.97 -3.40 2.36
CA VAL A 56 -5.34 -2.15 1.71
C VAL A 56 -6.81 -1.90 1.97
N ILE A 57 -7.15 -0.69 2.41
CA ILE A 57 -8.55 -0.30 2.59
C ILE A 57 -8.88 0.89 1.71
N TRP A 58 -10.12 0.95 1.27
CA TRP A 58 -10.68 2.10 0.57
C TRP A 58 -12.20 2.05 0.60
N HIS A 59 -12.82 3.17 0.26
CA HIS A 59 -14.26 3.25 0.06
C HIS A 59 -14.52 3.53 -1.42
N ASP A 60 -15.32 2.70 -2.07
CA ASP A 60 -15.51 2.76 -3.52
C ASP A 60 -16.73 3.58 -3.95
N GLY A 61 -17.34 4.29 -3.02
CA GLY A 61 -18.58 5.04 -3.27
C GLY A 61 -19.83 4.27 -2.86
N GLN A 62 -19.73 2.96 -2.72
CA GLN A 62 -20.85 2.11 -2.31
C GLN A 62 -20.57 1.41 -0.98
N GLY A 63 -19.34 1.08 -0.73
CA GLY A 63 -19.01 0.32 0.45
C GLY A 63 -17.54 0.34 0.81
N ALA A 64 -17.26 -0.23 1.98
CA ALA A 64 -15.93 -0.38 2.51
C ALA A 64 -15.26 -1.60 1.92
N CYS A 65 -14.08 -1.43 1.37
CA CYS A 65 -13.32 -2.50 0.73
C CYS A 65 -12.05 -2.80 1.53
N LEU A 66 -11.76 -4.06 1.67
CA LEU A 66 -10.53 -4.52 2.32
C LEU A 66 -9.89 -5.59 1.44
N PHE A 67 -8.66 -5.36 1.06
CA PHE A 67 -7.86 -6.32 0.31
C PHE A 67 -6.71 -6.78 1.20
N THR A 68 -6.45 -8.10 1.22
CA THR A 68 -5.36 -8.67 2.00
C THR A 68 -4.54 -9.56 1.10
N LYS A 69 -3.23 -9.42 1.19
CA LYS A 69 -2.31 -10.29 0.46
C LYS A 69 -1.17 -10.75 1.36
N ARG A 70 -0.87 -12.04 1.32
CA ARG A 70 0.28 -12.63 1.99
C ARG A 70 1.24 -13.16 0.92
N LEU A 71 2.50 -12.73 0.98
CA LEU A 71 3.53 -13.30 0.12
C LEU A 71 3.98 -14.63 0.72
N GLU A 72 4.05 -15.66 -0.11
CA GLU A 72 4.59 -16.95 0.31
C GLU A 72 6.10 -16.88 0.54
N ARG A 73 6.77 -16.03 -0.23
CA ARG A 73 8.20 -15.80 -0.11
C ARG A 73 8.49 -14.31 -0.18
N GLY A 74 9.49 -13.88 0.58
CA GLY A 74 9.93 -12.50 0.56
C GLY A 74 9.06 -11.59 1.39
N ARG A 75 9.26 -10.31 1.19
CA ARG A 75 8.60 -9.25 1.94
C ARG A 75 8.19 -8.15 0.99
N PHE A 76 7.13 -7.44 1.37
CA PHE A 76 6.79 -6.19 0.70
C PHE A 76 7.85 -5.14 1.06
N LEU A 77 8.33 -4.42 0.07
CA LEU A 77 9.25 -3.32 0.31
C LEU A 77 8.45 -2.16 0.91
N TRP A 78 8.94 -1.62 2.04
CA TRP A 78 8.16 -0.67 2.80
C TRP A 78 8.99 0.55 3.20
N PRO A 79 8.35 1.74 3.29
CA PRO A 79 9.05 2.94 3.76
C PRO A 79 9.55 2.80 5.18
N SER A 80 10.59 3.57 5.51
CA SER A 80 11.13 3.62 6.86
C SER A 80 10.11 4.21 7.84
N PRO A 81 10.07 3.73 9.10
CA PRO A 81 9.25 4.36 10.12
C PRO A 81 9.60 5.82 10.38
N ALA A 82 10.79 6.26 9.98
CA ALA A 82 11.21 7.65 10.13
C ALA A 82 10.50 8.58 9.13
N ASP A 83 10.01 8.03 8.03
CA ASP A 83 9.19 8.79 7.11
C ASP A 83 7.81 8.98 7.70
N ASP A 84 7.11 10.05 7.34
CA ASP A 84 5.72 10.20 7.72
C ASP A 84 4.86 9.23 6.90
N VAL A 85 3.94 9.74 6.14
CA VAL A 85 3.18 8.93 5.22
C VAL A 85 3.77 9.08 3.82
N VAL A 86 3.79 8.02 3.05
CA VAL A 86 4.33 8.02 1.69
C VAL A 86 3.20 7.78 0.71
N THR A 87 3.19 8.55 -0.37
CA THR A 87 2.26 8.30 -1.47
C THR A 87 2.99 7.65 -2.62
N ILE A 88 2.28 6.74 -3.30
CA ILE A 88 2.80 6.06 -4.48
C ILE A 88 1.77 6.15 -5.61
N SER A 89 2.22 5.93 -6.82
CA SER A 89 1.33 5.89 -7.99
C SER A 89 0.61 4.54 -8.08
N SER A 90 -0.41 4.47 -8.93
CA SER A 90 -1.10 3.21 -9.19
C SER A 90 -0.16 2.17 -9.79
N ALA A 91 0.78 2.59 -10.63
CA ALA A 91 1.78 1.68 -11.19
C ALA A 91 2.70 1.13 -10.11
N GLN A 92 3.15 1.99 -9.19
CA GLN A 92 3.97 1.56 -8.06
C GLN A 92 3.21 0.62 -7.13
N LEU A 93 1.90 0.82 -6.97
CA LEU A 93 1.08 -0.12 -6.21
C LEU A 93 1.14 -1.52 -6.81
N GLY A 94 1.07 -1.62 -8.12
CA GLY A 94 1.19 -2.91 -8.81
C GLY A 94 2.51 -3.60 -8.49
N TYR A 95 3.61 -2.88 -8.52
CA TYR A 95 4.92 -3.43 -8.15
C TYR A 95 4.97 -3.82 -6.67
N LEU A 96 4.46 -2.97 -5.79
CA LEU A 96 4.40 -3.25 -4.37
C LEU A 96 3.66 -4.56 -4.12
N LEU A 97 2.47 -4.71 -4.70
CA LEU A 97 1.65 -5.90 -4.51
C LEU A 97 2.30 -7.17 -5.06
N SER A 98 3.19 -7.03 -6.01
CA SER A 98 3.93 -8.15 -6.60
C SER A 98 5.21 -8.48 -5.83
N GLY A 99 5.50 -7.75 -4.75
CA GLY A 99 6.73 -7.97 -4.00
C GLY A 99 7.97 -7.45 -4.71
N ILE A 100 7.81 -6.53 -5.64
CA ILE A 100 8.89 -5.94 -6.43
C ILE A 100 9.24 -4.58 -5.85
N ASP A 101 10.48 -4.16 -6.02
CA ASP A 101 10.91 -2.84 -5.61
C ASP A 101 10.15 -1.78 -6.40
N TRP A 102 9.18 -1.16 -5.75
CA TRP A 102 8.34 -0.14 -6.37
C TRP A 102 9.05 1.21 -6.52
N ARG A 103 10.20 1.38 -5.86
CA ARG A 103 10.97 2.63 -5.95
C ARG A 103 11.74 2.74 -7.25
N HIS A 104 12.31 1.61 -7.70
CA HIS A 104 13.20 1.60 -8.86
C HIS A 104 12.93 0.41 -9.78
N PRO A 105 11.68 0.08 -10.09
CA PRO A 105 11.39 -1.18 -10.77
C PRO A 105 11.97 -1.25 -12.16
N GLN A 106 12.09 -0.13 -12.83
CA GLN A 106 12.61 -0.12 -14.20
C GLN A 106 14.12 -0.09 -14.24
N GLU A 107 14.75 0.50 -13.27
CA GLU A 107 16.20 0.58 -13.23
C GLU A 107 16.83 -0.78 -12.99
N THR A 108 16.22 -1.60 -12.16
CA THR A 108 16.74 -2.93 -11.90
C THR A 108 16.55 -3.87 -13.06
N TRP A 109 15.62 -3.56 -13.98
CA TRP A 109 15.25 -4.47 -15.03
C TRP A 109 15.61 -3.97 -16.41
N ARG A 110 15.94 -2.73 -16.56
CA ARG A 110 16.16 -2.13 -17.85
C ARG A 110 17.19 -2.92 -18.63
N PRO A 111 16.87 -3.35 -19.86
CA PRO A 111 17.85 -4.02 -20.71
C PRO A 111 18.86 -2.99 -21.20
N THR A 112 19.98 -2.97 -20.55
CA THR A 112 21.03 -2.05 -20.90
C THR A 112 21.65 -2.35 -22.22
N SER A 113 21.50 -3.55 -22.60
CA SER A 113 22.12 -4.03 -23.83
C SER A 113 21.34 -3.66 -25.04
N VAL A 114 20.38 -2.90 -24.93
CA VAL A 114 19.65 -2.50 -26.09
C VAL A 114 20.53 -1.82 -27.08
N GLY A 115 21.44 -1.40 -26.58
CA GLY A 115 22.45 -1.06 -27.57
C GLY A 115 22.94 -2.34 -28.02
#